data_8f68373b8a2677d60b922b7852a1b972
#
_entry.id   8f68373b8a2677d60b922b7852a1b972
#
_cell.length_a   1.000
_cell.length_b   1.000
_cell.length_c   1.000
_cell.angle_alpha   90.00
_cell.angle_beta   90.00
_cell.angle_gamma   90.00
#
_symmetry.space_group_name_H-M   'P 1'
#
loop_
_entity.id
_entity.type
_entity.pdbx_description
1 polymer ?
#
loop_
_entity_poly.entity_id
_entity_poly.type
_entity_poly.pdbx_seq_one_letter_code
_entity_poly.pdbx_strand_id
1 'polypeptide(L)'
;MAVSDWMRFQFAYGFGTVRAAKALEKWHSPTLLFHTEDWRLRQHGMGEEELRRVREAKDADLGKILGFCERNGVKILTPDDDLYPQRLRNIYSPPAVLYVAGSWMDLNDILTIAVVGTRHCTEYGSRVAREISADLAARGVVTVSGLAVGIDSCCHDATVEAGGRTIAVQGCGIDVTYPAANRELKKKILQSGGAVITEFPPGAEPNSYHFPIRNRIIAGLCHGTLVVEGERRSGSLITAGFALTEGRDVFAVPGNVDSPMSAAPNWLIREGAVMVREAGDILEEYDLRDYDAAGPGEEAEAEQLTLCEKQPSKAKKKEKPAPAKAYPLRSDDGMLETLNGSQRTVLEVLSSEPMTADEVVAATGLSVPETLSVLTQLEIFGIIRIHAGHRFSR
;
A
#
# COMPACT_ATOMS: atom_id res chain seq x y z
N MET A 1 8.32 -21.95 -10.44
CA MET A 1 7.42 -22.47 -9.36
C MET A 1 5.97 -22.21 -9.75
N ALA A 2 5.01 -22.96 -9.28
CA ALA A 2 3.64 -22.83 -9.77
C ALA A 2 2.96 -21.61 -9.13
N VAL A 3 2.45 -20.67 -9.93
CA VAL A 3 1.59 -19.54 -9.52
C VAL A 3 0.47 -20.04 -8.59
N SER A 4 -0.05 -21.23 -8.83
CA SER A 4 -1.09 -21.88 -8.00
C SER A 4 -0.68 -22.06 -6.54
N ASP A 5 0.60 -22.34 -6.24
CA ASP A 5 1.05 -22.54 -4.86
C ASP A 5 1.11 -21.19 -4.10
N TRP A 6 1.51 -20.11 -4.78
CA TRP A 6 1.44 -18.75 -4.23
C TRP A 6 0.00 -18.31 -3.97
N MET A 7 -0.94 -18.64 -4.88
CA MET A 7 -2.36 -18.35 -4.67
C MET A 7 -2.92 -19.14 -3.48
N ARG A 8 -2.59 -20.42 -3.36
CA ARG A 8 -2.96 -21.25 -2.21
C ARG A 8 -2.37 -20.73 -0.92
N PHE A 9 -1.12 -20.27 -0.95
CA PHE A 9 -0.46 -19.63 0.19
C PHE A 9 -1.26 -18.41 0.68
N GLN A 10 -1.69 -17.56 -0.23
CA GLN A 10 -2.51 -16.40 0.08
C GLN A 10 -3.86 -16.80 0.73
N PHE A 11 -4.49 -17.88 0.26
CA PHE A 11 -5.72 -18.41 0.87
C PHE A 11 -5.48 -18.98 2.27
N ALA A 12 -4.37 -19.66 2.50
CA ALA A 12 -4.04 -20.25 3.80
C ALA A 12 -3.70 -19.20 4.87
N TYR A 13 -3.00 -18.13 4.48
CA TYR A 13 -2.40 -17.18 5.42
C TYR A 13 -3.00 -15.78 5.38
N GLY A 14 -3.82 -15.46 4.36
CA GLY A 14 -4.48 -14.16 4.20
C GLY A 14 -3.60 -13.10 3.52
N PHE A 15 -4.14 -11.88 3.45
CA PHE A 15 -3.56 -10.75 2.74
C PHE A 15 -2.79 -9.86 3.73
N GLY A 16 -1.48 -9.67 3.52
CA GLY A 16 -0.68 -8.73 4.32
C GLY A 16 -0.63 -9.04 5.82
N THR A 17 -0.74 -10.30 6.20
CA THR A 17 -0.76 -10.71 7.61
C THR A 17 0.63 -11.06 8.13
N VAL A 18 0.87 -10.84 9.41
CA VAL A 18 2.08 -11.32 10.11
C VAL A 18 2.23 -12.84 9.99
N ARG A 19 1.10 -13.57 9.95
CA ARG A 19 1.11 -15.03 9.74
C ARG A 19 1.71 -15.40 8.39
N ALA A 20 1.38 -14.65 7.32
CA ALA A 20 1.96 -14.86 6.00
C ALA A 20 3.46 -14.59 6.00
N ALA A 21 3.91 -13.48 6.58
CA ALA A 21 5.33 -13.15 6.71
C ALA A 21 6.10 -14.25 7.45
N LYS A 22 5.63 -14.63 8.65
CA LYS A 22 6.26 -15.72 9.44
C LYS A 22 6.25 -17.08 8.74
N ALA A 23 5.21 -17.37 7.96
CA ALA A 23 5.15 -18.60 7.19
C ALA A 23 6.18 -18.60 6.05
N LEU A 24 6.39 -17.48 5.36
CA LEU A 24 7.45 -17.34 4.36
C LEU A 24 8.85 -17.45 4.97
N GLU A 25 9.10 -16.82 6.11
CA GLU A 25 10.36 -16.98 6.85
C GLU A 25 10.64 -18.44 7.21
N LYS A 26 9.62 -19.16 7.67
CA LYS A 26 9.74 -20.55 8.12
C LYS A 26 9.89 -21.56 6.98
N TRP A 27 9.08 -21.42 5.94
CA TRP A 27 8.95 -22.40 4.87
C TRP A 27 9.73 -22.02 3.61
N HIS A 28 10.18 -20.77 3.48
CA HIS A 28 10.94 -20.19 2.37
C HIS A 28 10.28 -20.31 0.98
N SER A 29 9.36 -21.26 0.78
CA SER A 29 8.69 -21.49 -0.49
C SER A 29 7.29 -22.07 -0.28
N PRO A 30 6.25 -21.47 -0.87
CA PRO A 30 4.91 -22.05 -0.91
C PRO A 30 4.89 -23.46 -1.54
N THR A 31 5.70 -23.69 -2.57
CA THR A 31 5.79 -25.00 -3.22
C THR A 31 6.25 -26.08 -2.24
N LEU A 32 7.29 -25.83 -1.44
CA LEU A 32 7.71 -26.77 -0.41
C LEU A 32 6.59 -27.03 0.59
N LEU A 33 5.87 -25.98 1.01
CA LEU A 33 4.76 -26.09 1.95
C LEU A 33 3.65 -27.03 1.43
N PHE A 34 3.18 -26.80 0.20
CA PHE A 34 2.04 -27.55 -0.35
C PHE A 34 2.38 -28.95 -0.89
N HIS A 35 3.66 -29.25 -1.12
CA HIS A 35 4.13 -30.56 -1.60
C HIS A 35 4.81 -31.39 -0.50
N THR A 36 4.87 -30.88 0.74
CA THR A 36 5.38 -31.63 1.89
C THR A 36 4.25 -32.43 2.56
N GLU A 37 4.56 -33.64 2.97
CA GLU A 37 3.65 -34.54 3.70
C GLU A 37 3.28 -33.97 5.08
N ASP A 38 2.04 -34.12 5.53
CA ASP A 38 1.50 -33.57 6.78
C ASP A 38 2.32 -33.93 8.01
N TRP A 39 2.82 -35.16 8.10
CA TRP A 39 3.62 -35.60 9.24
C TRP A 39 4.96 -34.86 9.32
N ARG A 40 5.54 -34.49 8.17
CA ARG A 40 6.75 -33.65 8.14
C ARG A 40 6.45 -32.23 8.53
N LEU A 41 5.33 -31.66 8.08
CA LEU A 41 4.90 -30.32 8.49
C LEU A 41 4.73 -30.25 10.02
N ARG A 42 4.12 -31.27 10.63
CA ARG A 42 4.01 -31.37 12.10
C ARG A 42 5.40 -31.49 12.77
N GLN A 43 6.28 -32.30 12.22
CA GLN A 43 7.63 -32.45 12.75
C GLN A 43 8.41 -31.13 12.75
N HIS A 44 8.13 -30.25 11.76
CA HIS A 44 8.66 -28.90 11.69
C HIS A 44 7.84 -27.87 12.48
N GLY A 45 6.96 -28.30 13.38
CA GLY A 45 6.23 -27.46 14.33
C GLY A 45 5.02 -26.74 13.73
N MET A 46 4.38 -27.31 12.71
CA MET A 46 3.06 -26.83 12.24
C MET A 46 1.96 -27.31 13.18
N GLY A 47 1.18 -26.39 13.71
CA GLY A 47 0.02 -26.73 14.56
C GLY A 47 -1.18 -27.24 13.73
N GLU A 48 -2.10 -27.94 14.38
CA GLU A 48 -3.26 -28.56 13.68
C GLU A 48 -4.16 -27.51 12.99
N GLU A 49 -4.33 -26.33 13.57
CA GLU A 49 -5.13 -25.26 12.97
C GLU A 49 -4.47 -24.71 11.71
N GLU A 50 -3.15 -24.53 11.72
CA GLU A 50 -2.38 -24.11 10.54
C GLU A 50 -2.44 -25.19 9.45
N LEU A 51 -2.25 -26.46 9.83
CA LEU A 51 -2.33 -27.58 8.91
C LEU A 51 -3.72 -27.71 8.26
N ARG A 52 -4.79 -27.46 9.03
CA ARG A 52 -6.16 -27.44 8.48
C ARG A 52 -6.30 -26.37 7.41
N ARG A 53 -5.84 -25.12 7.65
CA ARG A 53 -5.89 -24.05 6.66
C ARG A 53 -5.08 -24.36 5.40
N VAL A 54 -3.89 -24.97 5.56
CA VAL A 54 -3.05 -25.39 4.43
C VAL A 54 -3.74 -26.44 3.59
N ARG A 55 -4.42 -27.41 4.21
CA ARG A 55 -5.20 -28.44 3.48
C ARG A 55 -6.38 -27.82 2.74
N GLU A 56 -7.18 -27.00 3.40
CA GLU A 56 -8.31 -26.29 2.77
C GLU A 56 -7.85 -25.46 1.58
N ALA A 57 -6.72 -24.76 1.70
CA ALA A 57 -6.13 -24.00 0.60
C ALA A 57 -5.60 -24.88 -0.54
N LYS A 58 -5.08 -26.08 -0.23
CA LYS A 58 -4.62 -27.04 -1.22
C LYS A 58 -5.76 -27.51 -2.12
N ASP A 59 -6.95 -27.67 -1.56
CA ASP A 59 -8.15 -28.14 -2.26
C ASP A 59 -8.94 -27.00 -2.94
N ALA A 60 -8.49 -25.74 -2.80
CA ALA A 60 -9.17 -24.59 -3.37
C ALA A 60 -9.21 -24.64 -4.92
N ASP A 61 -10.40 -24.43 -5.50
CA ASP A 61 -10.58 -24.32 -6.94
C ASP A 61 -10.10 -22.95 -7.46
N LEU A 62 -8.95 -22.94 -8.09
CA LEU A 62 -8.33 -21.75 -8.69
C LEU A 62 -8.79 -21.51 -10.14
N GLY A 63 -9.51 -22.46 -10.75
CA GLY A 63 -9.83 -22.43 -12.17
C GLY A 63 -10.62 -21.20 -12.60
N LYS A 64 -11.53 -20.71 -11.75
CA LYS A 64 -12.30 -19.49 -12.03
C LYS A 64 -11.44 -18.24 -12.07
N ILE A 65 -10.47 -18.12 -11.15
CA ILE A 65 -9.57 -16.96 -11.06
C ILE A 65 -8.60 -16.99 -12.24
N LEU A 66 -7.94 -18.12 -12.48
CA LEU A 66 -6.99 -18.29 -13.58
C LEU A 66 -7.65 -18.04 -14.93
N GLY A 67 -8.82 -18.66 -15.17
CA GLY A 67 -9.57 -18.46 -16.40
C GLY A 67 -10.11 -17.04 -16.59
N PHE A 68 -10.41 -16.32 -15.50
CA PHE A 68 -10.73 -14.89 -15.59
C PHE A 68 -9.49 -14.09 -16.03
N CYS A 69 -8.34 -14.31 -15.38
CA CYS A 69 -7.12 -13.58 -15.69
C CYS A 69 -6.67 -13.80 -17.13
N GLU A 70 -6.71 -15.05 -17.61
CA GLU A 70 -6.38 -15.40 -19.00
C GLU A 70 -7.28 -14.69 -20.01
N ARG A 71 -8.61 -14.76 -19.83
CA ARG A 71 -9.57 -14.13 -20.76
C ARG A 71 -9.50 -12.62 -20.79
N ASN A 72 -9.04 -11.99 -19.71
CA ASN A 72 -8.99 -10.52 -19.58
C ASN A 72 -7.55 -9.97 -19.65
N GLY A 73 -6.56 -10.76 -20.05
CA GLY A 73 -5.16 -10.34 -20.16
C GLY A 73 -4.56 -9.85 -18.83
N VAL A 74 -5.11 -10.30 -17.70
CA VAL A 74 -4.59 -9.94 -16.37
C VAL A 74 -3.38 -10.82 -16.07
N LYS A 75 -2.22 -10.19 -15.90
CA LYS A 75 -1.00 -10.91 -15.48
C LYS A 75 -1.09 -11.23 -13.99
N ILE A 76 -0.56 -12.38 -13.62
CA ILE A 76 -0.41 -12.79 -12.22
C ILE A 76 1.08 -12.84 -11.93
N LEU A 77 1.56 -11.97 -11.04
CA LEU A 77 2.96 -11.94 -10.60
C LEU A 77 3.07 -12.47 -9.18
N THR A 78 4.12 -13.21 -8.93
CA THR A 78 4.50 -13.76 -7.63
C THR A 78 5.92 -13.34 -7.27
N PRO A 79 6.34 -13.43 -6.01
CA PRO A 79 7.72 -13.10 -5.63
C PRO A 79 8.82 -13.88 -6.38
N ASP A 80 8.48 -14.97 -7.07
CA ASP A 80 9.41 -15.75 -7.88
C ASP A 80 9.61 -15.20 -9.30
N ASP A 81 8.74 -14.28 -9.75
CA ASP A 81 8.81 -13.71 -11.08
C ASP A 81 9.88 -12.60 -11.18
N ASP A 82 10.62 -12.55 -12.27
CA ASP A 82 11.67 -11.54 -12.51
C ASP A 82 11.09 -10.12 -12.54
N LEU A 83 9.87 -9.97 -13.07
CA LEU A 83 9.16 -8.68 -13.12
C LEU A 83 8.47 -8.30 -11.81
N TYR A 84 8.58 -9.11 -10.76
CA TYR A 84 8.09 -8.74 -9.44
C TYR A 84 9.08 -7.76 -8.79
N PRO A 85 8.67 -6.53 -8.42
CA PRO A 85 9.58 -5.50 -7.96
C PRO A 85 10.37 -5.93 -6.71
N GLN A 86 11.70 -5.81 -6.76
CA GLN A 86 12.55 -6.19 -5.62
C GLN A 86 12.21 -5.39 -4.36
N ARG A 87 11.91 -4.09 -4.52
CA ARG A 87 11.49 -3.26 -3.38
C ARG A 87 10.27 -3.82 -2.69
N LEU A 88 9.29 -4.30 -3.45
CA LEU A 88 8.07 -4.89 -2.90
C LEU A 88 8.32 -6.29 -2.33
N ARG A 89 9.25 -7.05 -2.91
CA ARG A 89 9.66 -8.37 -2.39
C ARG A 89 10.29 -8.28 -1.01
N ASN A 90 10.97 -7.15 -0.74
CA ASN A 90 11.75 -6.94 0.48
C ASN A 90 10.97 -6.28 1.63
N ILE A 91 9.68 -5.94 1.46
CA ILE A 91 8.88 -5.43 2.57
C ILE A 91 8.57 -6.55 3.58
N TYR A 92 8.24 -6.16 4.81
CA TYR A 92 7.96 -7.12 5.89
C TYR A 92 6.88 -8.16 5.51
N SER A 93 5.85 -7.77 4.77
CA SER A 93 4.78 -8.67 4.33
C SER A 93 4.52 -8.48 2.83
N PRO A 94 5.36 -9.08 1.95
CA PRO A 94 5.18 -8.93 0.51
C PRO A 94 3.87 -9.61 0.04
N PRO A 95 3.18 -9.03 -0.94
CA PRO A 95 2.03 -9.71 -1.57
C PRO A 95 2.46 -11.04 -2.18
N ALA A 96 1.81 -12.12 -1.78
CA ALA A 96 2.06 -13.45 -2.36
C ALA A 96 1.67 -13.49 -3.84
N VAL A 97 0.68 -12.69 -4.23
CA VAL A 97 0.17 -12.59 -5.60
C VAL A 97 -0.16 -11.13 -5.90
N LEU A 98 0.23 -10.67 -7.09
CA LEU A 98 -0.22 -9.41 -7.67
C LEU A 98 -0.98 -9.70 -8.96
N TYR A 99 -2.23 -9.28 -9.02
CA TYR A 99 -3.03 -9.22 -10.25
C TYR A 99 -2.76 -7.87 -10.93
N VAL A 100 -2.33 -7.91 -12.18
CA VAL A 100 -1.88 -6.73 -12.93
C VAL A 100 -2.67 -6.60 -14.21
N ALA A 101 -3.34 -5.47 -14.40
CA ALA A 101 -3.97 -5.06 -15.65
C ALA A 101 -3.23 -3.87 -16.25
N GLY A 102 -3.12 -3.81 -17.58
CA GLY A 102 -2.39 -2.77 -18.30
C GLY A 102 -0.94 -3.11 -18.56
N SER A 103 -0.13 -2.09 -18.82
CA SER A 103 1.28 -2.23 -19.16
C SER A 103 2.14 -2.36 -17.90
N TRP A 104 2.82 -3.48 -17.75
CA TRP A 104 3.73 -3.74 -16.65
C TRP A 104 5.15 -3.84 -17.14
N MET A 105 6.06 -3.20 -16.43
CA MET A 105 7.47 -3.15 -16.75
C MET A 105 8.33 -3.54 -15.54
N ASP A 106 9.62 -3.74 -15.77
CA ASP A 106 10.58 -3.80 -14.68
C ASP A 106 10.69 -2.42 -14.00
N LEU A 107 10.45 -2.40 -12.69
CA LEU A 107 10.50 -1.18 -11.87
C LEU A 107 11.80 -1.06 -11.07
N ASN A 108 12.74 -1.98 -11.22
CA ASN A 108 13.91 -2.03 -10.36
C ASN A 108 14.86 -0.84 -10.61
N ASP A 109 14.99 -0.42 -11.86
CA ASP A 109 15.87 0.69 -12.27
C ASP A 109 15.10 2.00 -12.51
N ILE A 110 13.81 2.05 -12.14
CA ILE A 110 12.98 3.23 -12.36
C ILE A 110 12.65 3.88 -11.03
N LEU A 111 12.84 5.20 -10.93
CA LEU A 111 12.40 5.95 -9.76
C LEU A 111 10.88 5.91 -9.67
N THR A 112 10.38 5.46 -8.53
CA THR A 112 8.95 5.38 -8.25
C THR A 112 8.63 6.19 -7.00
N ILE A 113 7.63 7.06 -7.08
CA ILE A 113 7.20 7.93 -5.98
C ILE A 113 5.70 7.72 -5.72
N ALA A 114 5.37 7.40 -4.47
CA ALA A 114 3.99 7.38 -4.03
C ALA A 114 3.49 8.81 -3.78
N VAL A 115 2.33 9.17 -4.32
CA VAL A 115 1.67 10.46 -4.05
C VAL A 115 0.33 10.18 -3.41
N VAL A 116 0.18 10.56 -2.13
CA VAL A 116 -0.99 10.23 -1.32
C VAL A 116 -1.51 11.44 -0.56
N GLY A 117 -2.78 11.36 -0.13
CA GLY A 117 -3.37 12.42 0.66
C GLY A 117 -4.84 12.20 1.00
N THR A 118 -5.48 13.28 1.37
CA THR A 118 -6.89 13.28 1.73
C THR A 118 -7.80 13.02 0.54
N ARG A 119 -8.96 12.43 0.83
CA ARG A 119 -10.05 12.26 -0.14
C ARG A 119 -10.86 13.54 -0.41
N HIS A 120 -10.69 14.56 0.47
CA HIS A 120 -11.35 15.86 0.39
C HIS A 120 -10.29 16.95 0.32
N CYS A 121 -9.51 16.95 -0.77
CA CYS A 121 -8.45 17.93 -0.96
C CYS A 121 -9.01 19.34 -1.22
N THR A 122 -8.24 20.32 -0.79
CA THR A 122 -8.50 21.73 -1.11
C THR A 122 -8.07 22.04 -2.55
N GLU A 123 -8.41 23.23 -3.05
CA GLU A 123 -7.88 23.71 -4.34
C GLU A 123 -6.35 23.76 -4.32
N TYR A 124 -5.76 24.18 -3.18
CA TYR A 124 -4.32 24.19 -2.98
C TYR A 124 -3.73 22.77 -3.13
N GLY A 125 -4.25 21.80 -2.39
CA GLY A 125 -3.76 20.42 -2.43
C GLY A 125 -3.94 19.77 -3.81
N SER A 126 -5.09 20.01 -4.46
CA SER A 126 -5.34 19.53 -5.81
C SER A 126 -4.33 20.09 -6.82
N ARG A 127 -4.10 21.42 -6.77
CA ARG A 127 -3.13 22.08 -7.67
C ARG A 127 -1.72 21.56 -7.43
N VAL A 128 -1.25 21.51 -6.20
CA VAL A 128 0.11 21.07 -5.87
C VAL A 128 0.33 19.60 -6.23
N ALA A 129 -0.66 18.72 -5.94
CA ALA A 129 -0.59 17.31 -6.34
C ALA A 129 -0.45 17.15 -7.85
N ARG A 130 -1.21 17.94 -8.64
CA ARG A 130 -1.17 17.91 -10.10
C ARG A 130 0.18 18.43 -10.64
N GLU A 131 0.64 19.58 -10.15
CA GLU A 131 1.92 20.18 -10.57
C GLU A 131 3.09 19.25 -10.32
N ILE A 132 3.24 18.74 -9.09
CA ILE A 132 4.34 17.84 -8.73
C ILE A 132 4.24 16.51 -9.50
N SER A 133 3.04 15.93 -9.63
CA SER A 133 2.88 14.66 -10.35
C SER A 133 3.16 14.79 -11.85
N ALA A 134 2.76 15.89 -12.48
CA ALA A 134 3.06 16.18 -13.89
C ALA A 134 4.56 16.37 -14.12
N ASP A 135 5.23 17.11 -13.22
CA ASP A 135 6.67 17.34 -13.29
C ASP A 135 7.48 16.06 -13.08
N LEU A 136 7.10 15.22 -12.11
CA LEU A 136 7.70 13.90 -11.91
C LEU A 136 7.53 13.03 -13.16
N ALA A 137 6.32 13.03 -13.72
CA ALA A 137 5.99 12.28 -14.94
C ALA A 137 6.83 12.72 -16.15
N ALA A 138 6.95 14.05 -16.36
CA ALA A 138 7.76 14.62 -17.44
C ALA A 138 9.24 14.22 -17.34
N ARG A 139 9.73 13.89 -16.14
CA ARG A 139 11.09 13.42 -15.87
C ARG A 139 11.20 11.88 -15.80
N GLY A 140 10.17 11.15 -16.27
CA GLY A 140 10.18 9.68 -16.35
C GLY A 140 9.98 8.95 -15.03
N VAL A 141 9.67 9.66 -13.95
CA VAL A 141 9.32 9.04 -12.67
C VAL A 141 7.96 8.38 -12.78
N VAL A 142 7.85 7.15 -12.31
CA VAL A 142 6.56 6.46 -12.22
C VAL A 142 5.86 6.85 -10.91
N THR A 143 4.69 7.46 -11.03
CA THR A 143 3.87 7.77 -9.86
C THR A 143 3.03 6.57 -9.43
N VAL A 144 2.86 6.39 -8.13
CA VAL A 144 2.05 5.31 -7.55
C VAL A 144 1.03 5.91 -6.60
N SER A 145 -0.23 5.49 -6.71
CA SER A 145 -1.26 5.93 -5.76
C SER A 145 -2.39 4.91 -5.62
N GLY A 146 -3.41 5.24 -4.82
CA GLY A 146 -4.43 4.28 -4.40
C GLY A 146 -5.75 4.34 -5.18
N LEU A 147 -5.85 5.14 -6.24
CA LEU A 147 -7.08 5.33 -7.01
C LEU A 147 -8.28 5.82 -6.19
N ALA A 148 -8.06 6.43 -5.03
CA ALA A 148 -9.11 7.06 -4.25
C ALA A 148 -9.51 8.42 -4.86
N VAL A 149 -10.64 9.00 -4.45
CA VAL A 149 -10.95 10.41 -4.77
C VAL A 149 -9.95 11.34 -4.08
N GLY A 150 -9.83 12.57 -4.54
CA GLY A 150 -8.95 13.59 -3.96
C GLY A 150 -7.53 13.50 -4.51
N ILE A 151 -6.52 13.53 -3.64
CA ILE A 151 -5.10 13.60 -4.04
C ILE A 151 -4.68 12.46 -4.96
N ASP A 152 -5.12 11.22 -4.69
CA ASP A 152 -4.80 10.06 -5.52
C ASP A 152 -5.28 10.26 -6.97
N SER A 153 -6.53 10.74 -7.14
CA SER A 153 -7.09 11.03 -8.47
C SER A 153 -6.34 12.17 -9.16
N CYS A 154 -5.97 13.22 -8.43
CA CYS A 154 -5.20 14.35 -8.98
C CYS A 154 -3.82 13.88 -9.48
N CYS A 155 -3.16 13.02 -8.72
CA CYS A 155 -1.89 12.43 -9.09
C CYS A 155 -2.00 11.62 -10.39
N HIS A 156 -2.91 10.64 -10.44
CA HIS A 156 -3.06 9.79 -11.62
C HIS A 156 -3.45 10.57 -12.88
N ASP A 157 -4.41 11.48 -12.75
CA ASP A 157 -4.92 12.26 -13.87
C ASP A 157 -3.82 13.18 -14.44
N ALA A 158 -3.08 13.89 -13.57
CA ALA A 158 -1.99 14.77 -13.99
C ALA A 158 -0.82 13.99 -14.61
N THR A 159 -0.47 12.82 -14.07
CA THR A 159 0.56 11.97 -14.65
C THR A 159 0.18 11.50 -16.05
N VAL A 160 -1.08 11.07 -16.24
CA VAL A 160 -1.58 10.65 -17.55
C VAL A 160 -1.64 11.82 -18.54
N GLU A 161 -2.10 13.00 -18.12
CA GLU A 161 -2.13 14.21 -18.95
C GLU A 161 -0.72 14.67 -19.39
N ALA A 162 0.27 14.46 -18.53
CA ALA A 162 1.69 14.74 -18.85
C ALA A 162 2.34 13.66 -19.74
N GLY A 163 1.62 12.63 -20.16
CA GLY A 163 2.15 11.52 -20.96
C GLY A 163 3.02 10.54 -20.17
N GLY A 164 3.05 10.65 -18.86
CA GLY A 164 3.82 9.75 -17.98
C GLY A 164 3.08 8.48 -17.61
N ARG A 165 3.78 7.62 -16.87
CA ARG A 165 3.24 6.32 -16.40
C ARG A 165 2.87 6.38 -14.93
N THR A 166 1.70 5.83 -14.62
CA THR A 166 1.23 5.74 -13.22
C THR A 166 0.73 4.34 -12.90
N ILE A 167 0.90 3.92 -11.65
CA ILE A 167 0.43 2.63 -11.14
C ILE A 167 -0.65 2.89 -10.08
N ALA A 168 -1.85 2.42 -10.36
CA ALA A 168 -2.95 2.45 -9.41
C ALA A 168 -3.02 1.15 -8.62
N VAL A 169 -2.85 1.22 -7.30
CA VAL A 169 -3.00 0.07 -6.41
C VAL A 169 -4.41 0.04 -5.86
N GLN A 170 -5.15 -1.06 -6.03
CA GLN A 170 -6.54 -1.18 -5.57
C GLN A 170 -6.67 -2.00 -4.28
N GLY A 171 -7.70 -1.71 -3.49
CA GLY A 171 -8.11 -2.50 -2.31
C GLY A 171 -9.33 -3.40 -2.58
N CYS A 172 -9.54 -3.81 -3.84
CA CYS A 172 -10.60 -4.70 -4.30
C CYS A 172 -10.11 -5.51 -5.50
N GLY A 173 -10.91 -6.42 -6.01
CA GLY A 173 -10.57 -7.21 -7.19
C GLY A 173 -10.26 -6.36 -8.41
N ILE A 174 -9.42 -6.88 -9.30
CA ILE A 174 -8.96 -6.14 -10.50
C ILE A 174 -10.11 -5.74 -11.44
N ASP A 175 -11.17 -6.51 -11.44
CA ASP A 175 -12.42 -6.32 -12.20
C ASP A 175 -13.41 -5.36 -11.53
N VAL A 176 -13.14 -4.95 -10.29
CA VAL A 176 -13.99 -4.02 -9.54
C VAL A 176 -13.36 -2.63 -9.59
N THR A 177 -14.18 -1.59 -9.78
CA THR A 177 -13.72 -0.20 -9.68
C THR A 177 -14.30 0.47 -8.44
N TYR A 178 -13.43 0.85 -7.53
CA TYR A 178 -13.80 1.60 -6.34
C TYR A 178 -12.83 2.77 -6.09
N PRO A 179 -13.34 4.00 -5.88
CA PRO A 179 -14.75 4.39 -5.99
C PRO A 179 -15.24 4.37 -7.44
N ALA A 180 -16.55 4.19 -7.65
CA ALA A 180 -17.15 4.15 -8.99
C ALA A 180 -16.93 5.45 -9.81
N ALA A 181 -16.73 6.58 -9.11
CA ALA A 181 -16.41 7.86 -9.72
C ALA A 181 -15.10 7.83 -10.53
N ASN A 182 -14.14 6.97 -10.16
CA ASN A 182 -12.84 6.87 -10.81
C ASN A 182 -12.78 5.83 -11.94
N ARG A 183 -13.96 5.39 -12.45
CA ARG A 183 -14.00 4.42 -13.55
C ARG A 183 -13.32 4.94 -14.82
N GLU A 184 -13.61 6.16 -15.21
CA GLU A 184 -13.00 6.75 -16.41
C GLU A 184 -11.50 7.01 -16.20
N LEU A 185 -11.08 7.40 -14.99
CA LEU A 185 -9.66 7.54 -14.65
C LEU A 185 -8.92 6.20 -14.74
N LYS A 186 -9.53 5.11 -14.23
CA LYS A 186 -8.97 3.75 -14.37
C LYS A 186 -8.75 3.38 -15.83
N LYS A 187 -9.72 3.68 -16.72
CA LYS A 187 -9.55 3.45 -18.15
C LYS A 187 -8.43 4.28 -18.76
N LYS A 188 -8.36 5.58 -18.43
CA LYS A 188 -7.27 6.46 -18.89
C LYS A 188 -5.90 5.91 -18.51
N ILE A 189 -5.72 5.46 -17.25
CA ILE A 189 -4.48 4.86 -16.77
C ILE A 189 -4.08 3.65 -17.62
N LEU A 190 -5.03 2.74 -17.90
CA LEU A 190 -4.77 1.55 -18.70
C LEU A 190 -4.44 1.87 -20.15
N GLN A 191 -5.05 2.92 -20.73
CA GLN A 191 -4.83 3.35 -22.10
C GLN A 191 -3.55 4.16 -22.30
N SER A 192 -3.04 4.82 -21.26
CA SER A 192 -1.82 5.64 -21.28
C SER A 192 -0.53 4.86 -21.04
N GLY A 193 -0.56 3.53 -21.05
CA GLY A 193 0.61 2.70 -20.74
C GLY A 193 0.90 2.56 -19.25
N GLY A 194 -0.03 2.96 -18.38
CA GLY A 194 0.00 2.69 -16.94
C GLY A 194 -0.54 1.31 -16.58
N ALA A 195 -0.56 1.02 -15.29
CA ALA A 195 -1.06 -0.24 -14.75
C ALA A 195 -2.01 -0.04 -13.58
N VAL A 196 -2.93 -0.99 -13.43
CA VAL A 196 -3.76 -1.16 -12.24
C VAL A 196 -3.40 -2.48 -11.61
N ILE A 197 -3.08 -2.48 -10.33
CA ILE A 197 -2.67 -3.68 -9.62
C ILE A 197 -3.48 -3.89 -8.34
N THR A 198 -3.57 -5.14 -7.92
CA THR A 198 -4.16 -5.49 -6.64
C THR A 198 -3.64 -6.83 -6.14
N GLU A 199 -3.63 -7.01 -4.83
CA GLU A 199 -3.38 -8.28 -4.16
C GLU A 199 -4.66 -9.15 -4.08
N PHE A 200 -5.83 -8.53 -4.21
CA PHE A 200 -7.11 -9.20 -4.02
C PHE A 200 -7.59 -9.91 -5.30
N PRO A 201 -8.11 -11.13 -5.21
CA PRO A 201 -8.52 -11.89 -6.38
C PRO A 201 -9.68 -11.21 -7.13
N PRO A 202 -9.84 -11.49 -8.44
CA PRO A 202 -11.00 -11.04 -9.20
C PRO A 202 -12.32 -11.35 -8.48
N GLY A 203 -13.25 -10.39 -8.49
CA GLY A 203 -14.52 -10.47 -7.79
C GLY A 203 -14.48 -10.07 -6.31
N ALA A 204 -13.32 -9.75 -5.74
CA ALA A 204 -13.23 -9.29 -4.36
C ALA A 204 -13.87 -7.91 -4.22
N GLU A 205 -14.92 -7.83 -3.40
CA GLU A 205 -15.63 -6.58 -3.12
C GLU A 205 -14.77 -5.62 -2.28
N PRO A 206 -14.96 -4.29 -2.43
CA PRO A 206 -14.27 -3.31 -1.61
C PRO A 206 -14.68 -3.44 -0.14
N ASN A 207 -13.68 -3.58 0.73
CA ASN A 207 -13.85 -3.67 2.17
C ASN A 207 -12.97 -2.63 2.86
N SER A 208 -13.46 -2.01 3.92
CA SER A 208 -12.72 -0.99 4.68
C SER A 208 -11.37 -1.47 5.18
N TYR A 209 -11.24 -2.75 5.52
CA TYR A 209 -9.98 -3.38 5.96
C TYR A 209 -8.96 -3.56 4.84
N HIS A 210 -9.39 -3.65 3.59
CA HIS A 210 -8.48 -3.83 2.46
C HIS A 210 -7.64 -2.57 2.18
N PHE A 211 -8.17 -1.38 2.46
CA PHE A 211 -7.49 -0.13 2.12
C PHE A 211 -6.21 0.12 2.94
N PRO A 212 -6.22 -0.04 4.29
CA PRO A 212 -4.99 0.01 5.07
C PRO A 212 -3.98 -1.05 4.65
N ILE A 213 -4.42 -2.30 4.46
CA ILE A 213 -3.55 -3.42 4.02
C ILE A 213 -2.89 -3.09 2.69
N ARG A 214 -3.66 -2.58 1.71
CA ARG A 214 -3.17 -2.20 0.39
C ARG A 214 -2.09 -1.10 0.46
N ASN A 215 -2.17 -0.16 1.42
CA ASN A 215 -1.25 0.97 1.50
C ASN A 215 0.21 0.54 1.69
N ARG A 216 0.49 -0.64 2.29
CA ARG A 216 1.84 -1.21 2.34
C ARG A 216 2.41 -1.49 0.95
N ILE A 217 1.54 -1.84 -0.02
CA ILE A 217 1.95 -2.09 -1.41
C ILE A 217 2.30 -0.77 -2.09
N ILE A 218 1.54 0.30 -1.85
CA ILE A 218 1.85 1.64 -2.37
C ILE A 218 3.23 2.07 -1.88
N ALA A 219 3.46 2.05 -0.57
CA ALA A 219 4.75 2.43 0.02
C ALA A 219 5.88 1.48 -0.42
N GLY A 220 5.62 0.17 -0.43
CA GLY A 220 6.61 -0.87 -0.75
C GLY A 220 7.09 -0.86 -2.20
N LEU A 221 6.28 -0.38 -3.13
CA LEU A 221 6.66 -0.23 -4.54
C LEU A 221 7.60 0.96 -4.77
N CYS A 222 7.59 1.94 -3.86
CA CYS A 222 8.20 3.25 -4.10
C CYS A 222 9.52 3.43 -3.36
N HIS A 223 10.35 4.34 -3.86
CA HIS A 223 11.54 4.83 -3.18
C HIS A 223 11.12 5.77 -2.04
N GLY A 224 10.11 6.62 -2.29
CA GLY A 224 9.59 7.55 -1.31
C GLY A 224 8.08 7.76 -1.44
N THR A 225 7.50 8.36 -0.39
CA THR A 225 6.06 8.65 -0.30
C THR A 225 5.85 10.12 -0.01
N LEU A 226 5.20 10.83 -0.93
CA LEU A 226 4.79 12.23 -0.79
C LEU A 226 3.38 12.31 -0.19
N VAL A 227 3.25 13.01 0.94
CA VAL A 227 1.96 13.36 1.55
C VAL A 227 1.64 14.81 1.22
N VAL A 228 0.60 15.04 0.40
CA VAL A 228 0.24 16.40 -0.07
C VAL A 228 -0.67 17.11 0.91
N GLU A 229 -1.78 16.51 1.29
CA GLU A 229 -2.73 17.02 2.27
C GLU A 229 -3.32 15.89 3.12
N GLY A 230 -3.67 16.22 4.35
CA GLY A 230 -4.38 15.32 5.24
C GLY A 230 -4.57 15.90 6.63
N GLU A 231 -5.67 15.53 7.26
CA GLU A 231 -5.89 15.78 8.67
C GLU A 231 -4.95 14.94 9.53
N ARG A 232 -4.79 15.29 10.81
CA ARG A 232 -3.93 14.57 11.79
C ARG A 232 -4.21 13.07 11.92
N ARG A 233 -5.38 12.60 11.49
CA ARG A 233 -5.79 11.19 11.50
C ARG A 233 -6.14 10.69 10.10
N SER A 234 -5.45 11.22 9.09
CA SER A 234 -5.67 10.83 7.70
C SER A 234 -5.13 9.43 7.40
N GLY A 235 -5.84 8.68 6.55
CA GLY A 235 -5.34 7.40 6.03
C GLY A 235 -4.02 7.50 5.23
N SER A 236 -3.64 8.69 4.75
CA SER A 236 -2.35 8.93 4.11
C SER A 236 -1.17 8.77 5.08
N LEU A 237 -1.38 9.07 6.38
CA LEU A 237 -0.38 8.81 7.41
C LEU A 237 -0.08 7.33 7.59
N ILE A 238 -1.05 6.44 7.33
CA ILE A 238 -0.84 5.00 7.34
C ILE A 238 0.16 4.61 6.24
N THR A 239 0.05 5.21 5.05
CA THR A 239 0.99 4.97 3.96
C THR A 239 2.39 5.51 4.29
N ALA A 240 2.48 6.71 4.86
CA ALA A 240 3.74 7.27 5.35
C ALA A 240 4.37 6.39 6.45
N GLY A 241 3.56 5.84 7.36
CA GLY A 241 4.01 4.90 8.38
C GLY A 241 4.59 3.61 7.78
N PHE A 242 3.96 3.05 6.75
CA PHE A 242 4.54 1.91 6.03
C PHE A 242 5.85 2.30 5.32
N ALA A 243 5.92 3.48 4.71
CA ALA A 243 7.16 3.97 4.10
C ALA A 243 8.31 3.99 5.12
N LEU A 244 8.09 4.58 6.29
CA LEU A 244 9.08 4.62 7.38
C LEU A 244 9.47 3.21 7.87
N THR A 245 8.49 2.32 8.03
CA THR A 245 8.72 0.93 8.47
C THR A 245 9.64 0.18 7.51
N GLU A 246 9.47 0.44 6.21
CA GLU A 246 10.23 -0.22 5.14
C GLU A 246 11.50 0.56 4.75
N GLY A 247 11.90 1.57 5.53
CA GLY A 247 13.10 2.38 5.28
C GLY A 247 13.01 3.19 3.98
N ARG A 248 11.82 3.69 3.64
CA ARG A 248 11.58 4.54 2.48
C ARG A 248 11.49 5.99 2.90
N ASP A 249 11.86 6.88 2.00
CA ASP A 249 11.79 8.31 2.25
C ASP A 249 10.35 8.79 2.40
N VAL A 250 10.17 9.77 3.27
CA VAL A 250 8.88 10.43 3.45
C VAL A 250 9.03 11.91 3.13
N PHE A 251 8.20 12.35 2.22
CA PHE A 251 8.09 13.71 1.72
C PHE A 251 6.76 14.31 2.15
N ALA A 252 6.75 15.61 2.41
CA ALA A 252 5.52 16.28 2.79
C ALA A 252 5.44 17.70 2.23
N VAL A 253 4.27 18.08 1.71
CA VAL A 253 4.00 19.42 1.20
C VAL A 253 3.65 20.34 2.36
N PRO A 254 4.36 21.45 2.59
CA PRO A 254 4.02 22.41 3.65
C PRO A 254 2.70 23.10 3.31
N GLY A 255 1.95 23.47 4.34
CA GLY A 255 0.72 24.24 4.15
C GLY A 255 0.42 25.15 5.32
N ASN A 256 -0.66 25.94 5.18
CA ASN A 256 -1.05 26.89 6.21
C ASN A 256 -1.34 26.17 7.55
N VAL A 257 -0.78 26.70 8.65
CA VAL A 257 -0.95 26.12 9.99
C VAL A 257 -2.41 26.15 10.47
N ASP A 258 -3.22 27.07 9.95
CA ASP A 258 -4.64 27.18 10.26
C ASP A 258 -5.51 26.20 9.44
N SER A 259 -4.94 25.54 8.42
CA SER A 259 -5.67 24.59 7.60
C SER A 259 -5.65 23.19 8.22
N PRO A 260 -6.80 22.59 8.53
CA PRO A 260 -6.86 21.22 8.99
C PRO A 260 -6.21 20.22 8.02
N MET A 261 -6.28 20.50 6.70
CA MET A 261 -5.71 19.64 5.65
C MET A 261 -4.18 19.69 5.61
N SER A 262 -3.55 20.68 6.22
CA SER A 262 -2.10 20.79 6.35
C SER A 262 -1.56 20.14 7.63
N ALA A 263 -2.45 19.67 8.52
CA ALA A 263 -2.05 19.18 9.84
C ALA A 263 -1.17 17.90 9.77
N ALA A 264 -1.46 16.97 8.85
CA ALA A 264 -0.66 15.78 8.67
C ALA A 264 0.70 16.07 8.01
N PRO A 265 0.80 16.75 6.86
CA PRO A 265 2.09 17.01 6.23
C PRO A 265 2.97 17.93 7.09
N ASN A 266 2.44 19.00 7.72
CA ASN A 266 3.22 19.84 8.61
C ASN A 266 3.75 19.07 9.83
N TRP A 267 2.99 18.12 10.34
CA TRP A 267 3.45 17.25 11.41
C TRP A 267 4.58 16.32 10.93
N LEU A 268 4.45 15.71 9.75
CA LEU A 268 5.50 14.87 9.15
C LEU A 268 6.80 15.66 8.98
N ILE A 269 6.74 16.91 8.48
CA ILE A 269 7.92 17.78 8.35
C ILE A 269 8.58 18.01 9.71
N ARG A 270 7.79 18.27 10.75
CA ARG A 270 8.30 18.44 12.11
C ARG A 270 8.98 17.17 12.64
N GLU A 271 8.50 15.99 12.26
CA GLU A 271 9.09 14.69 12.65
C GLU A 271 10.25 14.27 11.72
N GLY A 272 10.66 15.12 10.78
CA GLY A 272 11.85 14.91 9.96
C GLY A 272 11.61 14.49 8.52
N ALA A 273 10.35 14.49 8.05
CA ALA A 273 10.08 14.29 6.63
C ALA A 273 10.64 15.46 5.80
N VAL A 274 11.14 15.15 4.61
CA VAL A 274 11.66 16.18 3.69
C VAL A 274 10.51 17.07 3.22
N MET A 275 10.68 18.38 3.38
CA MET A 275 9.71 19.36 2.91
C MET A 275 9.81 19.51 1.39
N VAL A 276 8.67 19.35 0.69
CA VAL A 276 8.60 19.41 -0.76
C VAL A 276 7.68 20.54 -1.22
N ARG A 277 8.19 21.41 -2.06
CA ARG A 277 7.48 22.53 -2.69
C ARG A 277 7.25 22.25 -4.19
N GLU A 278 8.15 21.49 -4.80
CA GLU A 278 8.17 21.14 -6.22
C GLU A 278 8.83 19.76 -6.44
N ALA A 279 8.69 19.19 -7.62
CA ALA A 279 9.26 17.89 -7.94
C ALA A 279 10.79 17.85 -7.80
N GLY A 280 11.46 18.99 -8.04
CA GLY A 280 12.90 19.14 -7.86
C GLY A 280 13.37 18.76 -6.46
N ASP A 281 12.64 19.17 -5.41
CA ASP A 281 12.99 18.85 -4.03
C ASP A 281 13.03 17.32 -3.78
N ILE A 282 12.17 16.53 -4.46
CA ILE A 282 12.18 15.06 -4.40
C ILE A 282 13.38 14.48 -5.14
N LEU A 283 13.64 15.00 -6.35
CA LEU A 283 14.69 14.46 -7.23
C LEU A 283 16.09 14.74 -6.67
N GLU A 284 16.25 15.81 -5.91
CA GLU A 284 17.50 16.13 -5.20
C GLU A 284 17.93 15.03 -4.24
N GLU A 285 16.99 14.39 -3.55
CA GLU A 285 17.27 13.29 -2.61
C GLU A 285 17.80 12.03 -3.30
N TYR A 286 17.62 11.93 -4.64
CA TYR A 286 18.09 10.78 -5.43
C TYR A 286 19.20 11.16 -6.41
N ASP A 287 19.86 12.32 -6.26
CA ASP A 287 20.89 12.86 -7.15
C ASP A 287 20.46 12.96 -8.63
N LEU A 288 19.17 13.19 -8.87
CA LEU A 288 18.54 13.17 -10.18
C LEU A 288 18.03 14.57 -10.63
N ARG A 289 18.70 15.65 -10.22
CA ARG A 289 18.30 17.04 -10.58
C ARG A 289 18.21 17.27 -12.09
N ASP A 290 19.09 16.63 -12.84
CA ASP A 290 19.20 16.74 -14.30
C ASP A 290 18.72 15.44 -15.00
N TYR A 291 17.87 14.65 -14.32
CA TYR A 291 17.35 13.41 -14.88
C TYR A 291 16.32 13.72 -15.96
N ASP A 292 16.79 13.79 -17.21
CA ASP A 292 15.94 13.69 -18.39
C ASP A 292 15.81 12.20 -18.72
N ALA A 293 14.67 11.60 -18.38
CA ALA A 293 14.37 10.27 -18.87
C ALA A 293 14.45 10.28 -20.40
N ALA A 294 15.24 9.39 -20.96
CA ALA A 294 15.15 9.08 -22.37
C ALA A 294 13.67 8.92 -22.73
N GLY A 295 13.20 9.70 -23.70
CA GLY A 295 11.80 9.89 -24.05
C GLY A 295 11.00 8.58 -24.17
N PRO A 296 9.68 8.64 -24.39
CA PRO A 296 8.80 7.49 -24.33
C PRO A 296 9.37 6.36 -25.18
N GLY A 297 9.81 5.28 -24.50
CA GLY A 297 10.32 4.09 -25.16
C GLY A 297 9.26 3.57 -26.12
N GLU A 298 9.73 3.06 -27.26
CA GLU A 298 8.98 2.54 -28.39
C GLU A 298 7.63 1.95 -28.00
N GLU A 299 6.61 2.35 -28.75
CA GLU A 299 5.22 1.96 -28.60
C GLU A 299 5.09 0.44 -28.44
N ALA A 300 4.90 -0.02 -27.20
CA ALA A 300 4.32 -1.34 -26.99
C ALA A 300 2.86 -1.24 -27.46
N GLU A 301 2.52 -1.96 -28.52
CA GLU A 301 1.18 -2.07 -29.07
C GLU A 301 0.21 -2.34 -27.91
N ALA A 302 -0.66 -1.37 -27.63
CA ALA A 302 -1.68 -1.48 -26.62
C ALA A 302 -2.74 -2.47 -27.13
N GLU A 303 -2.63 -3.73 -26.76
CA GLU A 303 -3.76 -4.65 -26.85
C GLU A 303 -4.93 -4.07 -26.08
N GLN A 304 -6.02 -3.79 -26.79
CA GLN A 304 -7.25 -3.25 -26.22
C GLN A 304 -7.87 -4.26 -25.26
N LEU A 305 -7.50 -4.15 -23.99
CA LEU A 305 -8.10 -4.92 -22.88
C LEU A 305 -9.49 -4.34 -22.56
N THR A 306 -10.51 -4.98 -23.04
CA THR A 306 -11.90 -4.73 -22.62
C THR A 306 -12.15 -5.55 -21.35
N LEU A 307 -11.87 -4.97 -20.18
CA LEU A 307 -12.27 -5.57 -18.91
C LEU A 307 -13.78 -5.66 -18.85
N CYS A 308 -14.32 -6.88 -18.83
CA CYS A 308 -15.75 -7.13 -18.66
C CYS A 308 -16.13 -6.80 -17.19
N GLU A 309 -16.50 -5.56 -16.94
CA GLU A 309 -16.91 -5.12 -15.60
C GLU A 309 -18.29 -5.73 -15.26
N LYS A 310 -18.37 -6.45 -14.16
CA LYS A 310 -19.65 -6.79 -13.55
C LYS A 310 -20.34 -5.51 -13.10
N GLN A 311 -21.51 -5.25 -13.63
CA GLN A 311 -22.37 -4.18 -13.09
C GLN A 311 -22.67 -4.51 -11.63
N PRO A 312 -22.53 -3.55 -10.70
CA PRO A 312 -22.93 -3.76 -9.31
C PRO A 312 -24.43 -4.08 -9.28
N SER A 313 -24.80 -5.17 -8.65
CA SER A 313 -26.20 -5.51 -8.40
C SER A 313 -26.87 -4.31 -7.74
N LYS A 314 -28.06 -3.93 -8.23
CA LYS A 314 -28.86 -2.80 -7.72
C LYS A 314 -29.10 -2.97 -6.21
N ALA A 315 -28.22 -2.38 -5.41
CA ALA A 315 -28.45 -2.23 -3.98
C ALA A 315 -29.63 -1.27 -3.79
N LYS A 316 -30.62 -1.71 -3.04
CA LYS A 316 -31.81 -0.92 -2.64
C LYS A 316 -31.33 0.42 -2.08
N LYS A 317 -31.95 1.53 -2.60
CA LYS A 317 -31.78 2.88 -2.06
C LYS A 317 -31.95 2.86 -0.54
N LYS A 318 -30.85 3.02 0.18
CA LYS A 318 -30.85 3.46 1.58
C LYS A 318 -30.57 4.96 1.58
N GLU A 319 -31.31 5.63 2.44
CA GLU A 319 -31.37 7.07 2.67
C GLU A 319 -29.99 7.75 2.74
N LYS A 320 -29.96 9.04 2.38
CA LYS A 320 -28.77 9.91 2.46
C LYS A 320 -28.11 9.76 3.83
N PRO A 321 -26.80 9.47 3.90
CA PRO A 321 -26.09 9.51 5.17
C PRO A 321 -26.02 10.95 5.67
N ALA A 322 -26.34 11.12 6.94
CA ALA A 322 -26.06 12.30 7.73
C ALA A 322 -24.56 12.63 7.70
N PRO A 323 -24.12 13.87 8.00
CA PRO A 323 -22.74 14.29 7.93
C PRO A 323 -21.85 13.33 8.72
N ALA A 324 -20.77 12.90 8.10
CA ALA A 324 -19.85 11.89 8.60
C ALA A 324 -19.37 12.27 10.01
N LYS A 325 -19.87 11.56 11.02
CA LYS A 325 -19.25 11.53 12.34
C LYS A 325 -17.84 10.95 12.14
N ALA A 326 -16.83 11.66 12.67
CA ALA A 326 -15.47 11.17 12.76
C ALA A 326 -15.48 9.71 13.22
N TYR A 327 -14.99 8.81 12.36
CA TYR A 327 -14.82 7.42 12.74
C TYR A 327 -13.76 7.37 13.84
N PRO A 328 -14.06 6.91 15.06
CA PRO A 328 -13.01 6.53 15.97
C PRO A 328 -12.23 5.41 15.26
N LEU A 329 -10.90 5.53 15.18
CA LEU A 329 -10.05 4.38 14.88
C LEU A 329 -10.34 3.35 15.99
N ARG A 330 -11.28 2.46 15.74
CA ARG A 330 -11.41 1.28 16.54
C ARG A 330 -10.16 0.44 16.29
N SER A 331 -9.58 -0.04 17.37
CA SER A 331 -8.59 -1.12 17.38
C SER A 331 -9.23 -2.36 16.74
N ASP A 332 -9.30 -2.36 15.41
CA ASP A 332 -9.80 -3.52 14.70
C ASP A 332 -8.68 -4.53 14.61
N ASP A 333 -8.96 -5.75 15.02
CA ASP A 333 -8.03 -6.89 15.08
C ASP A 333 -7.20 -7.08 13.81
N GLY A 334 -7.73 -6.67 12.64
CA GLY A 334 -7.05 -6.76 11.36
C GLY A 334 -5.80 -5.86 11.24
N MET A 335 -5.79 -4.65 11.82
CA MET A 335 -4.62 -3.75 11.75
C MET A 335 -3.53 -4.20 12.73
N LEU A 336 -3.91 -4.75 13.87
CA LEU A 336 -2.97 -5.33 14.82
C LEU A 336 -2.26 -6.57 14.25
N GLU A 337 -2.89 -7.28 13.33
CA GLU A 337 -2.27 -8.41 12.63
C GLU A 337 -1.17 -8.01 11.64
N THR A 338 -1.14 -6.75 11.19
CA THR A 338 -0.11 -6.23 10.26
C THR A 338 1.13 -5.69 10.95
N LEU A 339 1.11 -5.55 12.29
CA LEU A 339 2.24 -5.02 13.06
C LEU A 339 3.42 -6.00 13.09
N ASN A 340 4.64 -5.47 12.88
CA ASN A 340 5.88 -6.25 13.01
C ASN A 340 6.22 -6.61 14.47
N GLY A 341 7.29 -7.38 14.67
CA GLY A 341 7.70 -7.87 15.99
C GLY A 341 7.97 -6.73 16.98
N SER A 342 8.77 -5.74 16.60
CA SER A 342 9.14 -4.60 17.44
C SER A 342 7.90 -3.74 17.79
N GLN A 343 7.00 -3.54 16.84
CA GLN A 343 5.74 -2.80 17.06
C GLN A 343 4.83 -3.52 18.06
N ARG A 344 4.76 -4.84 18.01
CA ARG A 344 3.99 -5.63 18.97
C ARG A 344 4.61 -5.59 20.36
N THR A 345 5.93 -5.74 20.46
CA THR A 345 6.65 -5.67 21.74
C THR A 345 6.42 -4.33 22.42
N VAL A 346 6.48 -3.21 21.69
CA VAL A 346 6.19 -1.88 22.23
C VAL A 346 4.71 -1.77 22.65
N LEU A 347 3.79 -2.29 21.85
CA LEU A 347 2.36 -2.23 22.14
C LEU A 347 1.94 -3.08 23.36
N GLU A 348 2.62 -4.20 23.61
CA GLU A 348 2.40 -5.06 24.79
C GLU A 348 2.82 -4.38 26.09
N VAL A 349 3.82 -3.51 26.03
CA VAL A 349 4.34 -2.76 27.19
C VAL A 349 3.49 -1.51 27.48
N LEU A 350 2.95 -0.87 26.43
CA LEU A 350 2.10 0.31 26.57
C LEU A 350 0.72 -0.03 27.12
N SER A 351 0.35 0.68 28.20
CA SER A 351 -0.95 0.62 28.85
C SER A 351 -1.72 1.94 28.67
N SER A 352 -2.83 2.11 29.39
CA SER A 352 -3.54 3.38 29.50
C SER A 352 -2.79 4.44 30.30
N GLU A 353 -1.79 4.04 31.11
CA GLU A 353 -0.90 4.97 31.82
C GLU A 353 0.22 5.42 30.88
N PRO A 354 0.42 6.77 30.71
CA PRO A 354 1.42 7.27 29.79
C PRO A 354 2.85 7.01 30.27
N MET A 355 3.66 6.35 29.42
CA MET A 355 5.08 6.06 29.61
C MET A 355 5.95 6.98 28.76
N THR A 356 7.14 7.31 29.23
CA THR A 356 8.18 8.00 28.44
C THR A 356 8.84 7.04 27.46
N ALA A 357 9.50 7.56 26.42
CA ALA A 357 10.27 6.70 25.49
C ALA A 357 11.34 5.88 26.21
N ASP A 358 12.02 6.46 27.21
CA ASP A 358 13.06 5.78 28.00
C ASP A 358 12.48 4.61 28.82
N GLU A 359 11.28 4.78 29.39
CA GLU A 359 10.58 3.70 30.11
C GLU A 359 10.18 2.58 29.15
N VAL A 360 9.76 2.91 27.91
CA VAL A 360 9.46 1.91 26.88
C VAL A 360 10.73 1.18 26.43
N VAL A 361 11.85 1.88 26.23
CA VAL A 361 13.16 1.27 25.92
C VAL A 361 13.57 0.29 27.01
N ALA A 362 13.47 0.70 28.28
CA ALA A 362 13.82 -0.15 29.42
C ALA A 362 12.95 -1.41 29.51
N ALA A 363 11.68 -1.30 29.19
CA ALA A 363 10.71 -2.40 29.27
C ALA A 363 10.78 -3.37 28.08
N THR A 364 11.11 -2.86 26.88
CA THR A 364 11.14 -3.66 25.64
C THR A 364 12.52 -4.26 25.35
N GLY A 365 13.59 -3.62 25.84
CA GLY A 365 14.97 -3.98 25.50
C GLY A 365 15.40 -3.62 24.07
N LEU A 366 14.56 -2.89 23.33
CA LEU A 366 14.89 -2.38 21.99
C LEU A 366 15.88 -1.22 22.09
N SER A 367 16.62 -0.95 21.02
CA SER A 367 17.48 0.23 20.96
C SER A 367 16.68 1.53 20.98
N VAL A 368 17.26 2.63 21.47
CA VAL A 368 16.59 3.94 21.50
C VAL A 368 16.09 4.38 20.12
N PRO A 369 16.89 4.31 19.04
CA PRO A 369 16.41 4.68 17.70
C PRO A 369 15.25 3.81 17.21
N GLU A 370 15.31 2.51 17.45
CA GLU A 370 14.25 1.57 17.07
C GLU A 370 12.96 1.84 17.84
N THR A 371 13.05 2.05 19.16
CA THR A 371 11.88 2.38 20.00
C THR A 371 11.21 3.67 19.55
N LEU A 372 11.99 4.74 19.31
CA LEU A 372 11.46 6.01 18.83
C LEU A 372 10.78 5.87 17.46
N SER A 373 11.40 5.14 16.53
CA SER A 373 10.82 4.83 15.22
C SER A 373 9.49 4.10 15.36
N VAL A 374 9.43 3.07 16.20
CA VAL A 374 8.22 2.27 16.45
C VAL A 374 7.13 3.10 17.11
N LEU A 375 7.45 3.90 18.11
CA LEU A 375 6.48 4.80 18.76
C LEU A 375 5.87 5.79 17.76
N THR A 376 6.70 6.40 16.92
CA THR A 376 6.23 7.29 15.85
C THR A 376 5.30 6.56 14.87
N GLN A 377 5.65 5.36 14.46
CA GLN A 377 4.82 4.54 13.56
C GLN A 377 3.47 4.18 14.19
N LEU A 378 3.46 3.74 15.45
CA LEU A 378 2.24 3.38 16.16
C LEU A 378 1.33 4.59 16.41
N GLU A 379 1.93 5.78 16.64
CA GLU A 379 1.19 7.05 16.69
C GLU A 379 0.58 7.39 15.32
N ILE A 380 1.37 7.25 14.23
CA ILE A 380 0.90 7.45 12.84
C ILE A 380 -0.26 6.52 12.53
N PHE A 381 -0.18 5.27 12.95
CA PHE A 381 -1.27 4.29 12.79
C PHE A 381 -2.48 4.60 13.69
N GLY A 382 -2.35 5.55 14.62
CA GLY A 382 -3.40 5.90 15.57
C GLY A 382 -3.67 4.83 16.63
N ILE A 383 -2.73 3.90 16.82
CA ILE A 383 -2.82 2.79 17.77
C ILE A 383 -2.45 3.26 19.18
N ILE A 384 -1.54 4.24 19.28
CA ILE A 384 -1.13 4.85 20.55
C ILE A 384 -1.39 6.36 20.54
N ARG A 385 -1.35 6.95 21.72
CA ARG A 385 -1.53 8.38 21.94
C ARG A 385 -0.28 8.98 22.53
N ILE A 386 0.09 10.18 22.05
CA ILE A 386 1.12 11.01 22.66
C ILE A 386 0.48 12.00 23.62
N HIS A 387 1.10 12.17 24.77
CA HIS A 387 0.73 13.11 25.82
C HIS A 387 1.78 14.20 25.99
N ALA A 388 1.45 15.28 26.72
CA ALA A 388 2.41 16.33 27.03
C ALA A 388 3.67 15.74 27.71
N GLY A 389 4.85 16.20 27.31
CA GLY A 389 6.14 15.71 27.79
C GLY A 389 6.62 14.43 27.08
N HIS A 390 6.18 14.19 25.83
CA HIS A 390 6.57 12.99 25.04
C HIS A 390 6.32 11.66 25.77
N ARG A 391 5.14 11.55 26.37
CA ARG A 391 4.66 10.30 26.97
C ARG A 391 3.66 9.61 26.07
N PHE A 392 3.71 8.29 26.04
CA PHE A 392 2.92 7.45 25.13
C PHE A 392 2.00 6.52 25.90
N SER A 393 0.75 6.35 25.45
CA SER A 393 -0.20 5.36 25.99
C SER A 393 -0.96 4.66 24.87
N ARG A 394 -1.49 3.50 25.19
CA ARG A 394 -2.38 2.76 24.31
C ARG A 394 -3.82 3.27 24.40
#